data_3b0084f628c21346e0a2f43c3b4646db
#
_entry.id   3b0084f628c21346e0a2f43c3b4646db
#
_cell.length_a   1.000
_cell.length_b   1.000
_cell.length_c   1.000
_cell.angle_alpha   90.00
_cell.angle_beta   90.00
_cell.angle_gamma   90.00
#
_symmetry.space_group_name_H-M   'P 1'
#
loop_
_entity.id
_entity.type
_entity.pdbx_description
1 polymer ?
#
loop_
_entity_poly.entity_id
_entity_poly.type
_entity_poly.pdbx_seq_one_letter_code
_entity_poly.pdbx_strand_id
1 'polypeptide(L)'
;MNKINWRAVDLNLLVVFDALMTQRSVSKAADKLSVGQSAMSHSLSRLRVLLGDPLFERQGQLMMPSKKALELAPVITHILTQISEQVLHSAGFEPNEYQGKLKIGLTDYAELLFAPALFDAILQQAPLSQICFYNVDRSRYQQAFIDYQLDFMIGSIGETTSHFQRSHLYTEQHVCLFDPVSTGINVPISMSDYLSVPHALASPNGQLTSSVDSQLAELDKQRTVSVTSRNFLTLRHLIRGRKLLCVVPELMAKLDLFTHDLACDKAPVEVPDFDIDMLWEKRDDQHVRSLWLRGVVSEAILNEVSRLKE
;
A
#
# COMPACT_ATOMS: atom_id res chain seq x y z
N MET A 1 -37.04 6.78 0.92
CA MET A 1 -36.44 5.44 0.88
C MET A 1 -36.95 4.64 2.06
N ASN A 2 -37.71 3.55 1.81
CA ASN A 2 -38.15 2.65 2.90
C ASN A 2 -36.91 2.01 3.53
N LYS A 3 -36.68 2.24 4.82
CA LYS A 3 -35.59 1.56 5.57
C LYS A 3 -35.91 0.07 5.66
N ILE A 4 -35.05 -0.76 5.10
CA ILE A 4 -35.14 -2.22 5.21
C ILE A 4 -35.07 -2.62 6.69
N ASN A 5 -36.08 -3.38 7.16
CA ASN A 5 -36.03 -3.96 8.49
C ASN A 5 -35.17 -5.25 8.46
N TRP A 6 -33.90 -5.13 8.67
CA TRP A 6 -32.95 -6.26 8.65
C TRP A 6 -33.27 -7.40 9.63
N ARG A 7 -34.01 -7.11 10.73
CA ARG A 7 -34.44 -8.15 11.67
C ARG A 7 -35.47 -9.11 11.06
N ALA A 8 -36.19 -8.67 10.05
CA ALA A 8 -37.20 -9.47 9.36
C ALA A 8 -36.63 -10.20 8.12
N VAL A 9 -35.38 -9.93 7.74
CA VAL A 9 -34.73 -10.52 6.57
C VAL A 9 -33.80 -11.65 6.99
N ASP A 10 -34.12 -12.87 6.55
CA ASP A 10 -33.28 -14.04 6.73
C ASP A 10 -32.40 -14.22 5.48
N LEU A 11 -31.09 -13.92 5.61
CA LEU A 11 -30.13 -14.01 4.51
C LEU A 11 -29.91 -15.43 4.01
N ASN A 12 -30.19 -16.47 4.82
CA ASN A 12 -30.11 -17.86 4.37
C ASN A 12 -31.09 -18.16 3.23
N LEU A 13 -32.14 -17.35 3.08
CA LEU A 13 -33.06 -17.48 1.95
C LEU A 13 -32.38 -17.21 0.60
N LEU A 14 -31.31 -16.44 0.54
CA LEU A 14 -30.53 -16.24 -0.69
C LEU A 14 -29.81 -17.54 -1.10
N VAL A 15 -29.29 -18.30 -0.14
CA VAL A 15 -28.67 -19.64 -0.37
C VAL A 15 -29.72 -20.62 -0.89
N VAL A 16 -30.94 -20.60 -0.33
CA VAL A 16 -32.06 -21.41 -0.81
C VAL A 16 -32.45 -21.03 -2.24
N PHE A 17 -32.48 -19.73 -2.56
CA PHE A 17 -32.73 -19.24 -3.91
C PHE A 17 -31.71 -19.79 -4.92
N ASP A 18 -30.41 -19.68 -4.63
CA ASP A 18 -29.33 -20.15 -5.49
C ASP A 18 -29.39 -21.69 -5.70
N ALA A 19 -29.67 -22.43 -4.64
CA ALA A 19 -29.83 -23.89 -4.74
C ALA A 19 -31.03 -24.26 -5.64
N LEU A 20 -32.15 -23.55 -5.54
CA LEU A 20 -33.31 -23.79 -6.40
C LEU A 20 -33.05 -23.37 -7.86
N MET A 21 -32.35 -22.26 -8.08
CA MET A 21 -31.91 -21.83 -9.43
C MET A 21 -31.04 -22.88 -10.11
N THR A 22 -30.15 -23.49 -9.38
CA THR A 22 -29.20 -24.51 -9.89
C THR A 22 -29.87 -25.86 -10.09
N GLN A 23 -30.60 -26.35 -9.08
CA GLN A 23 -31.13 -27.73 -9.06
C GLN A 23 -32.47 -27.89 -9.77
N ARG A 24 -33.24 -26.80 -9.95
CA ARG A 24 -34.58 -26.82 -10.57
C ARG A 24 -35.54 -27.83 -9.96
N SER A 25 -35.31 -28.22 -8.69
CA SER A 25 -36.09 -29.21 -7.97
C SER A 25 -35.97 -28.93 -6.45
N VAL A 26 -37.10 -28.91 -5.77
CA VAL A 26 -37.16 -28.69 -4.32
C VAL A 26 -36.45 -29.81 -3.56
N SER A 27 -36.63 -31.09 -3.95
CA SER A 27 -35.96 -32.22 -3.30
C SER A 27 -34.44 -32.20 -3.52
N LYS A 28 -33.98 -32.00 -4.76
CA LYS A 28 -32.54 -31.93 -5.05
C LYS A 28 -31.88 -30.69 -4.38
N ALA A 29 -32.57 -29.57 -4.30
CA ALA A 29 -32.07 -28.38 -3.59
C ALA A 29 -32.03 -28.63 -2.06
N ALA A 30 -32.99 -29.34 -1.52
CA ALA A 30 -32.99 -29.79 -0.12
C ALA A 30 -31.79 -30.69 0.19
N ASP A 31 -31.54 -31.69 -0.67
CA ASP A 31 -30.40 -32.61 -0.56
C ASP A 31 -29.07 -31.83 -0.63
N LYS A 32 -28.92 -30.90 -1.61
CA LYS A 32 -27.73 -30.06 -1.77
C LYS A 32 -27.43 -29.24 -0.50
N LEU A 33 -28.44 -28.76 0.19
CA LEU A 33 -28.29 -27.96 1.40
C LEU A 33 -28.35 -28.78 2.71
N SER A 34 -28.47 -30.12 2.60
CA SER A 34 -28.61 -31.02 3.75
C SER A 34 -29.77 -30.63 4.70
N VAL A 35 -30.90 -30.23 4.13
CA VAL A 35 -32.13 -29.92 4.86
C VAL A 35 -33.29 -30.79 4.44
N GLY A 36 -34.33 -30.85 5.25
CA GLY A 36 -35.56 -31.59 4.89
C GLY A 36 -36.34 -30.89 3.77
N GLN A 37 -37.00 -31.64 2.90
CA GLN A 37 -37.84 -31.09 1.81
C GLN A 37 -38.95 -30.15 2.32
N SER A 38 -39.55 -30.45 3.49
CA SER A 38 -40.53 -29.55 4.13
C SER A 38 -39.93 -28.18 4.51
N ALA A 39 -38.70 -28.20 5.08
CA ALA A 39 -37.97 -26.99 5.42
C ALA A 39 -37.64 -26.17 4.15
N MET A 40 -37.20 -26.83 3.07
CA MET A 40 -36.94 -26.19 1.78
C MET A 40 -38.21 -25.54 1.21
N SER A 41 -39.36 -26.23 1.25
CA SER A 41 -40.63 -25.71 0.80
C SER A 41 -41.12 -24.50 1.63
N HIS A 42 -40.90 -24.54 2.92
CA HIS A 42 -41.16 -23.42 3.84
C HIS A 42 -40.28 -22.21 3.52
N SER A 43 -38.99 -22.44 3.29
CA SER A 43 -38.03 -21.40 2.90
C SER A 43 -38.39 -20.76 1.55
N LEU A 44 -38.84 -21.55 0.58
CA LEU A 44 -39.33 -21.04 -0.69
C LEU A 44 -40.59 -20.15 -0.50
N SER A 45 -41.51 -20.56 0.39
CA SER A 45 -42.65 -19.71 0.72
C SER A 45 -42.27 -18.38 1.34
N ARG A 46 -41.31 -18.37 2.24
CA ARG A 46 -40.75 -17.14 2.81
C ARG A 46 -40.07 -16.27 1.78
N LEU A 47 -39.29 -16.86 0.84
CA LEU A 47 -38.70 -16.15 -0.28
C LEU A 47 -39.73 -15.42 -1.14
N ARG A 48 -40.83 -16.11 -1.46
CA ARG A 48 -41.95 -15.54 -2.25
C ARG A 48 -42.52 -14.29 -1.56
N VAL A 49 -42.75 -14.38 -0.26
CA VAL A 49 -43.20 -13.23 0.54
C VAL A 49 -42.18 -12.11 0.56
N LEU A 50 -40.92 -12.44 0.80
CA LEU A 50 -39.82 -11.46 0.89
C LEU A 50 -39.63 -10.69 -0.41
N LEU A 51 -39.67 -11.38 -1.54
CA LEU A 51 -39.41 -10.79 -2.86
C LEU A 51 -40.68 -10.39 -3.63
N GLY A 52 -41.85 -10.72 -3.10
CA GLY A 52 -43.14 -10.36 -3.72
C GLY A 52 -43.34 -10.98 -5.11
N ASP A 53 -42.87 -12.24 -5.30
CA ASP A 53 -42.91 -12.92 -6.60
C ASP A 53 -43.01 -14.44 -6.38
N PRO A 54 -43.68 -15.23 -7.25
CA PRO A 54 -43.70 -16.67 -7.20
C PRO A 54 -42.34 -17.34 -7.29
N LEU A 55 -41.35 -16.68 -7.89
CA LEU A 55 -39.93 -17.06 -8.13
C LEU A 55 -39.76 -18.37 -8.90
N PHE A 56 -40.45 -19.41 -8.48
CA PHE A 56 -40.39 -20.74 -9.13
C PHE A 56 -41.79 -21.35 -9.24
N GLU A 57 -42.16 -21.74 -10.45
CA GLU A 57 -43.41 -22.39 -10.75
C GLU A 57 -43.15 -23.83 -11.19
N ARG A 58 -44.02 -24.75 -10.77
CA ARG A 58 -43.86 -26.14 -11.10
C ARG A 58 -44.39 -26.44 -12.51
N GLN A 59 -43.52 -26.93 -13.39
CA GLN A 59 -43.87 -27.45 -14.70
C GLN A 59 -43.43 -28.92 -14.81
N GLY A 60 -44.40 -29.82 -14.65
CA GLY A 60 -44.10 -31.25 -14.56
C GLY A 60 -43.27 -31.58 -13.33
N GLN A 61 -42.05 -32.06 -13.55
CA GLN A 61 -41.10 -32.40 -12.46
C GLN A 61 -40.09 -31.27 -12.16
N LEU A 62 -40.10 -30.20 -12.96
CA LEU A 62 -39.13 -29.09 -12.83
C LEU A 62 -39.77 -27.85 -12.20
N MET A 63 -38.93 -27.16 -11.46
CA MET A 63 -39.22 -25.81 -10.94
C MET A 63 -38.65 -24.77 -11.93
N MET A 64 -39.53 -24.13 -12.68
CA MET A 64 -39.17 -23.09 -13.68
C MET A 64 -39.10 -21.73 -13.00
N PRO A 65 -38.01 -20.96 -13.18
CA PRO A 65 -37.88 -19.65 -12.59
C PRO A 65 -38.79 -18.65 -13.28
N SER A 66 -39.34 -17.73 -12.51
CA SER A 66 -40.02 -16.53 -13.01
C SER A 66 -39.01 -15.57 -13.68
N LYS A 67 -39.53 -14.61 -14.43
CA LYS A 67 -38.71 -13.53 -15.01
C LYS A 67 -37.91 -12.79 -13.95
N LYS A 68 -38.52 -12.49 -12.82
CA LYS A 68 -37.87 -11.83 -11.67
C LYS A 68 -36.78 -12.70 -11.06
N ALA A 69 -37.00 -14.02 -10.96
CA ALA A 69 -35.95 -14.93 -10.48
C ALA A 69 -34.72 -14.94 -11.41
N LEU A 70 -34.94 -14.93 -12.74
CA LEU A 70 -33.84 -14.85 -13.72
C LEU A 70 -33.06 -13.54 -13.62
N GLU A 71 -33.74 -12.40 -13.40
CA GLU A 71 -33.12 -11.09 -13.20
C GLU A 71 -32.32 -11.02 -11.91
N LEU A 72 -32.78 -11.64 -10.82
CA LEU A 72 -32.13 -11.64 -9.51
C LEU A 72 -30.97 -12.64 -9.41
N ALA A 73 -31.00 -13.71 -10.20
CA ALA A 73 -30.00 -14.77 -10.11
C ALA A 73 -28.54 -14.26 -10.17
N PRO A 74 -28.12 -13.47 -11.18
CA PRO A 74 -26.74 -13.00 -11.24
C PRO A 74 -26.34 -12.13 -10.04
N VAL A 75 -27.28 -11.34 -9.52
CA VAL A 75 -27.04 -10.46 -8.37
C VAL A 75 -26.85 -11.30 -7.09
N ILE A 76 -27.75 -12.27 -6.86
CA ILE A 76 -27.67 -13.13 -5.67
C ILE A 76 -26.41 -14.01 -5.71
N THR A 77 -26.10 -14.61 -6.85
CA THR A 77 -24.88 -15.40 -7.02
C THR A 77 -23.65 -14.55 -6.73
N HIS A 78 -23.58 -13.34 -7.28
CA HIS A 78 -22.46 -12.43 -7.01
C HIS A 78 -22.30 -12.10 -5.50
N ILE A 79 -23.41 -11.80 -4.80
CA ILE A 79 -23.39 -11.54 -3.35
C ILE A 79 -22.88 -12.77 -2.58
N LEU A 80 -23.40 -13.97 -2.88
CA LEU A 80 -22.99 -15.20 -2.22
C LEU A 80 -21.52 -15.54 -2.49
N THR A 81 -21.02 -15.30 -3.69
CA THR A 81 -19.62 -15.42 -4.04
C THR A 81 -18.77 -14.47 -3.20
N GLN A 82 -19.15 -13.20 -3.09
CA GLN A 82 -18.43 -12.23 -2.25
C GLN A 82 -18.39 -12.64 -0.78
N ILE A 83 -19.53 -13.11 -0.24
CA ILE A 83 -19.57 -13.61 1.14
C ILE A 83 -18.64 -14.82 1.31
N SER A 84 -18.69 -15.75 0.35
CA SER A 84 -17.80 -16.91 0.37
C SER A 84 -16.33 -16.51 0.34
N GLU A 85 -15.93 -15.69 -0.61
CA GLU A 85 -14.54 -15.32 -0.84
C GLU A 85 -13.97 -14.35 0.19
N GLN A 86 -14.79 -13.37 0.63
CA GLN A 86 -14.29 -12.27 1.48
C GLN A 86 -14.58 -12.46 2.98
N VAL A 87 -15.57 -13.30 3.33
CA VAL A 87 -16.00 -13.46 4.73
C VAL A 87 -15.74 -14.87 5.25
N LEU A 88 -16.04 -15.92 4.44
CA LEU A 88 -16.01 -17.31 4.90
C LEU A 88 -14.73 -18.06 4.53
N HIS A 89 -14.05 -17.66 3.46
CA HIS A 89 -12.77 -18.29 3.10
C HIS A 89 -11.63 -17.67 3.91
N SER A 90 -11.29 -18.36 4.97
CA SER A 90 -9.94 -18.36 5.53
C SER A 90 -9.06 -19.43 4.83
N ALA A 91 -9.44 -19.87 3.64
CA ALA A 91 -8.61 -20.76 2.82
C ALA A 91 -7.39 -19.94 2.35
N GLY A 92 -6.21 -20.57 2.37
CA GLY A 92 -4.92 -19.93 2.16
C GLY A 92 -4.92 -18.92 1.02
N PHE A 93 -4.35 -17.75 1.28
CA PHE A 93 -4.17 -16.72 0.27
C PHE A 93 -3.27 -17.27 -0.85
N GLU A 94 -3.82 -17.28 -2.07
CA GLU A 94 -3.09 -17.70 -3.27
C GLU A 94 -2.72 -16.45 -4.08
N PRO A 95 -1.45 -16.00 -4.04
CA PRO A 95 -1.03 -14.77 -4.69
C PRO A 95 -1.34 -14.72 -6.19
N ASN A 96 -1.14 -15.82 -6.91
CA ASN A 96 -1.34 -15.92 -8.36
C ASN A 96 -2.81 -15.75 -8.80
N GLU A 97 -3.76 -15.92 -7.89
CA GLU A 97 -5.20 -15.73 -8.15
C GLU A 97 -5.73 -14.39 -7.65
N TYR A 98 -4.92 -13.63 -6.93
CA TYR A 98 -5.35 -12.38 -6.30
C TYR A 98 -5.53 -11.26 -7.34
N GLN A 99 -6.76 -10.76 -7.47
CA GLN A 99 -7.17 -9.69 -8.39
C GLN A 99 -7.45 -8.35 -7.68
N GLY A 100 -7.06 -8.25 -6.42
CA GLY A 100 -7.32 -7.04 -5.62
C GLY A 100 -6.26 -5.96 -5.77
N LYS A 101 -6.43 -4.88 -5.02
CA LYS A 101 -5.48 -3.77 -4.94
C LYS A 101 -4.54 -3.98 -3.75
N LEU A 102 -3.25 -3.75 -3.98
CA LEU A 102 -2.19 -3.69 -2.98
C LEU A 102 -1.82 -2.23 -2.80
N LYS A 103 -2.05 -1.70 -1.60
CA LYS A 103 -1.95 -0.27 -1.30
C LYS A 103 -0.75 -0.01 -0.40
N ILE A 104 0.30 0.53 -0.97
CA ILE A 104 1.61 0.68 -0.33
C ILE A 104 1.88 2.16 -0.09
N GLY A 105 2.06 2.55 1.17
CA GLY A 105 2.51 3.88 1.53
C GLY A 105 4.02 3.98 1.42
N LEU A 106 4.53 4.98 0.72
CA LEU A 106 5.95 5.25 0.56
C LEU A 106 6.24 6.72 0.81
N THR A 107 7.39 7.02 1.42
CA THR A 107 7.91 8.39 1.34
C THR A 107 8.42 8.66 -0.07
N ASP A 108 8.56 9.94 -0.45
CA ASP A 108 9.09 10.33 -1.77
C ASP A 108 10.41 9.62 -2.11
N TYR A 109 11.29 9.54 -1.12
CA TYR A 109 12.55 8.81 -1.22
C TYR A 109 12.36 7.31 -1.47
N ALA A 110 11.52 6.66 -0.67
CA ALA A 110 11.31 5.22 -0.76
C ALA A 110 10.60 4.81 -2.06
N GLU A 111 9.65 5.65 -2.54
CA GLU A 111 8.98 5.43 -3.82
C GLU A 111 9.98 5.52 -4.98
N LEU A 112 10.80 6.58 -5.01
CA LEU A 112 11.81 6.75 -6.04
C LEU A 112 12.79 5.56 -6.10
N LEU A 113 13.19 5.05 -4.95
CA LEU A 113 14.22 4.02 -4.85
C LEU A 113 13.66 2.62 -5.11
N PHE A 114 12.49 2.29 -4.56
CA PHE A 114 12.02 0.91 -4.50
C PHE A 114 10.84 0.57 -5.40
N ALA A 115 10.08 1.56 -5.91
CA ALA A 115 8.87 1.25 -6.68
C ALA A 115 9.11 0.30 -7.86
N PRO A 116 10.18 0.41 -8.68
CA PRO A 116 10.43 -0.55 -9.75
C PRO A 116 10.65 -1.99 -9.24
N ALA A 117 11.51 -2.17 -8.23
CA ALA A 117 11.80 -3.49 -7.67
C ALA A 117 10.57 -4.12 -6.99
N LEU A 118 9.77 -3.31 -6.31
CA LEU A 118 8.51 -3.76 -5.71
C LEU A 118 7.50 -4.18 -6.76
N PHE A 119 7.38 -3.41 -7.85
CA PHE A 119 6.50 -3.75 -8.96
C PHE A 119 6.86 -5.11 -9.55
N ASP A 120 8.11 -5.33 -9.87
CA ASP A 120 8.58 -6.58 -10.47
C ASP A 120 8.39 -7.77 -9.53
N ALA A 121 8.80 -7.66 -8.27
CA ALA A 121 8.71 -8.74 -7.27
C ALA A 121 7.26 -9.13 -6.96
N ILE A 122 6.36 -8.16 -6.84
CA ILE A 122 4.95 -8.42 -6.55
C ILE A 122 4.26 -9.06 -7.75
N LEU A 123 4.42 -8.52 -8.97
CA LEU A 123 3.74 -9.05 -10.15
C LEU A 123 4.28 -10.41 -10.59
N GLN A 124 5.52 -10.74 -10.25
CA GLN A 124 6.05 -12.10 -10.46
C GLN A 124 5.22 -13.16 -9.70
N GLN A 125 4.72 -12.84 -8.51
CA GLN A 125 3.95 -13.79 -7.69
C GLN A 125 2.43 -13.57 -7.79
N ALA A 126 1.98 -12.33 -8.00
CA ALA A 126 0.58 -11.93 -8.06
C ALA A 126 0.27 -11.15 -9.35
N PRO A 127 0.33 -11.79 -10.53
CA PRO A 127 0.25 -11.12 -11.84
C PRO A 127 -1.10 -10.45 -12.13
N LEU A 128 -2.15 -10.81 -11.41
CA LEU A 128 -3.49 -10.24 -11.58
C LEU A 128 -3.79 -9.08 -10.63
N SER A 129 -2.86 -8.79 -9.70
CA SER A 129 -3.03 -7.71 -8.71
C SER A 129 -2.81 -6.32 -9.32
N GLN A 130 -3.37 -5.31 -8.66
CA GLN A 130 -3.11 -3.90 -8.95
C GLN A 130 -2.32 -3.28 -7.81
N ILE A 131 -1.20 -2.63 -8.10
CA ILE A 131 -0.37 -1.96 -7.11
C ILE A 131 -0.68 -0.47 -7.11
N CYS A 132 -0.93 0.08 -5.93
CA CYS A 132 -1.16 1.51 -5.73
C CYS A 132 -0.14 2.06 -4.75
N PHE A 133 0.79 2.88 -5.22
CA PHE A 133 1.70 3.62 -4.36
C PHE A 133 1.05 4.92 -3.91
N TYR A 134 1.16 5.22 -2.61
CA TYR A 134 0.66 6.44 -2.01
C TYR A 134 1.81 7.19 -1.35
N ASN A 135 2.03 8.44 -1.75
CA ASN A 135 3.03 9.27 -1.08
C ASN A 135 2.54 9.64 0.32
N VAL A 136 3.27 9.20 1.34
CA VAL A 136 2.90 9.36 2.75
C VAL A 136 3.98 10.12 3.49
N ASP A 137 3.59 11.24 4.09
CA ASP A 137 4.42 11.96 5.03
C ASP A 137 4.49 11.20 6.37
N ARG A 138 5.71 10.98 6.87
CA ARG A 138 5.97 10.28 8.14
C ARG A 138 5.23 10.89 9.35
N SER A 139 4.92 12.17 9.32
CA SER A 139 4.18 12.85 10.39
C SER A 139 2.67 12.59 10.35
N ARG A 140 2.14 12.07 9.25
CA ARG A 140 0.71 11.83 9.02
C ARG A 140 0.36 10.39 8.70
N TYR A 141 1.27 9.46 9.00
CA TYR A 141 1.07 8.04 8.64
C TYR A 141 -0.25 7.45 9.17
N GLN A 142 -0.65 7.79 10.41
CA GLN A 142 -1.87 7.27 11.01
C GLN A 142 -3.11 7.65 10.18
N GLN A 143 -3.19 8.91 9.74
CA GLN A 143 -4.30 9.38 8.91
C GLN A 143 -4.25 8.74 7.52
N ALA A 144 -3.05 8.53 6.96
CA ALA A 144 -2.89 7.88 5.67
C ALA A 144 -3.39 6.41 5.68
N PHE A 145 -3.15 5.66 6.76
CA PHE A 145 -3.71 4.31 6.91
C PHE A 145 -5.24 4.32 6.89
N ILE A 146 -5.88 5.32 7.50
CA ILE A 146 -7.35 5.45 7.51
C ILE A 146 -7.86 5.87 6.13
N ASP A 147 -7.29 6.93 5.54
CA ASP A 147 -7.79 7.55 4.31
C ASP A 147 -7.59 6.65 3.09
N TYR A 148 -6.45 5.97 3.00
CA TYR A 148 -6.08 5.14 1.86
C TYR A 148 -6.28 3.65 2.12
N GLN A 149 -6.50 3.24 3.38
CA GLN A 149 -6.57 1.83 3.78
C GLN A 149 -5.30 1.08 3.34
N LEU A 150 -4.15 1.59 3.76
CA LEU A 150 -2.86 1.03 3.38
C LEU A 150 -2.67 -0.39 3.92
N ASP A 151 -2.06 -1.25 3.14
CA ASP A 151 -1.60 -2.57 3.60
C ASP A 151 -0.37 -2.42 4.52
N PHE A 152 0.54 -1.53 4.17
CA PHE A 152 1.69 -1.12 4.98
C PHE A 152 2.30 0.19 4.43
N MET A 153 3.24 0.75 5.19
CA MET A 153 4.04 1.91 4.80
C MET A 153 5.54 1.63 4.98
N ILE A 154 6.37 2.21 4.11
CA ILE A 154 7.85 2.17 4.20
C ILE A 154 8.38 3.59 4.26
N GLY A 155 9.29 3.82 5.19
CA GLY A 155 9.97 5.10 5.35
C GLY A 155 10.68 5.23 6.69
N SER A 156 11.30 6.39 6.92
CA SER A 156 11.86 6.72 8.23
C SER A 156 10.74 7.14 9.17
N ILE A 157 10.37 6.24 10.06
CA ILE A 157 9.24 6.37 10.97
C ILE A 157 9.76 6.60 12.38
N GLY A 158 9.36 7.70 13.00
CA GLY A 158 9.70 7.99 14.40
C GLY A 158 8.96 7.09 15.39
N GLU A 159 8.55 7.63 16.52
CA GLU A 159 7.77 6.89 17.50
C GLU A 159 6.42 6.43 16.93
N THR A 160 6.07 5.19 17.20
CA THR A 160 4.82 4.57 16.75
C THR A 160 3.88 4.33 17.92
N THR A 161 2.57 4.35 17.66
CA THR A 161 1.57 4.00 18.66
C THR A 161 1.38 2.49 18.75
N SER A 162 0.78 2.02 19.84
CA SER A 162 0.51 0.59 20.10
C SER A 162 -0.41 -0.10 19.08
N HIS A 163 -1.04 0.67 18.19
CA HIS A 163 -1.90 0.15 17.12
C HIS A 163 -1.13 -0.36 15.90
N PHE A 164 0.16 -0.03 15.83
CA PHE A 164 1.03 -0.41 14.72
C PHE A 164 2.13 -1.36 15.16
N GLN A 165 2.54 -2.20 14.23
CA GLN A 165 3.76 -3.00 14.29
C GLN A 165 4.76 -2.44 13.29
N ARG A 166 6.04 -2.63 13.55
CA ARG A 166 7.12 -2.24 12.64
C ARG A 166 8.19 -3.29 12.54
N SER A 167 8.88 -3.33 11.41
CA SER A 167 10.08 -4.11 11.18
C SER A 167 11.13 -3.22 10.57
N HIS A 168 12.33 -3.23 11.14
CA HIS A 168 13.48 -2.57 10.57
C HIS A 168 13.87 -3.26 9.26
N LEU A 169 14.13 -2.48 8.20
CA LEU A 169 14.61 -2.96 6.91
C LEU A 169 16.10 -2.70 6.75
N TYR A 170 16.54 -1.46 6.87
CA TYR A 170 17.96 -1.07 6.81
C TYR A 170 18.17 0.32 7.40
N THR A 171 19.44 0.64 7.70
CA THR A 171 19.86 1.98 8.09
C THR A 171 20.49 2.69 6.90
N GLU A 172 20.06 3.92 6.66
CA GLU A 172 20.45 4.79 5.56
C GLU A 172 21.41 5.88 6.04
N GLN A 173 22.37 6.21 5.19
CA GLN A 173 23.33 7.28 5.41
C GLN A 173 23.00 8.52 4.59
N HIS A 174 23.71 9.62 4.85
CA HIS A 174 23.58 10.84 4.10
C HIS A 174 24.87 11.22 3.37
N VAL A 175 24.70 11.80 2.18
CA VAL A 175 25.78 12.40 1.40
C VAL A 175 25.38 13.78 0.92
N CYS A 176 26.38 14.61 0.63
CA CYS A 176 26.22 15.85 -0.12
C CYS A 176 26.07 15.53 -1.60
N LEU A 177 25.14 16.20 -2.28
CA LEU A 177 24.92 16.13 -3.72
C LEU A 177 25.03 17.55 -4.30
N PHE A 178 25.80 17.72 -5.38
CA PHE A 178 26.06 19.02 -5.99
C PHE A 178 26.51 18.89 -7.45
N ASP A 179 26.40 19.96 -8.20
CA ASP A 179 26.98 20.07 -9.55
C ASP A 179 28.42 20.61 -9.43
N PRO A 180 29.45 19.80 -9.71
CA PRO A 180 30.83 20.20 -9.53
C PRO A 180 31.26 21.36 -10.44
N VAL A 181 30.69 21.43 -11.65
CA VAL A 181 30.99 22.50 -12.61
C VAL A 181 30.41 23.85 -12.14
N SER A 182 29.18 23.82 -11.67
CA SER A 182 28.47 25.06 -11.26
C SER A 182 28.92 25.55 -9.88
N THR A 183 29.25 24.64 -8.95
CA THR A 183 29.70 25.01 -7.59
C THR A 183 31.19 25.34 -7.53
N GLY A 184 32.00 24.68 -8.36
CA GLY A 184 33.47 24.72 -8.28
C GLY A 184 34.04 23.88 -7.13
N ILE A 185 33.21 23.05 -6.49
CA ILE A 185 33.60 22.19 -5.36
C ILE A 185 34.33 20.95 -5.90
N ASN A 186 35.43 20.59 -5.25
CA ASN A 186 36.16 19.34 -5.48
C ASN A 186 35.91 18.34 -4.36
N VAL A 187 36.02 17.06 -4.69
CA VAL A 187 35.96 15.97 -3.71
C VAL A 187 37.37 15.70 -3.18
N PRO A 188 37.59 15.56 -1.87
CA PRO A 188 36.62 15.62 -0.77
C PRO A 188 36.18 17.06 -0.44
N ILE A 189 34.90 17.20 -0.05
CA ILE A 189 34.32 18.50 0.28
C ILE A 189 34.94 19.04 1.58
N SER A 190 35.56 20.22 1.51
CA SER A 190 36.00 20.91 2.71
C SER A 190 34.85 21.62 3.44
N MET A 191 34.99 21.88 4.75
CA MET A 191 34.04 22.69 5.51
C MET A 191 33.88 24.10 4.89
N SER A 192 34.97 24.67 4.37
CA SER A 192 34.92 25.98 3.70
C SER A 192 34.05 25.94 2.45
N ASP A 193 34.24 24.92 1.60
CA ASP A 193 33.43 24.76 0.37
C ASP A 193 31.97 24.50 0.71
N TYR A 194 31.70 23.64 1.69
CA TYR A 194 30.35 23.32 2.18
C TYR A 194 29.55 24.56 2.62
N LEU A 195 30.24 25.51 3.30
CA LEU A 195 29.63 26.75 3.80
C LEU A 195 29.60 27.88 2.76
N SER A 196 30.43 27.78 1.69
CA SER A 196 30.56 28.84 0.68
C SER A 196 29.41 28.91 -0.31
N VAL A 197 28.65 27.84 -0.46
CA VAL A 197 27.52 27.75 -1.39
C VAL A 197 26.20 27.65 -0.63
N PRO A 198 25.11 28.19 -1.15
CA PRO A 198 23.79 28.02 -0.55
C PRO A 198 23.29 26.59 -0.72
N HIS A 199 22.44 26.16 0.22
CA HIS A 199 21.89 24.80 0.27
C HIS A 199 20.44 24.77 -0.19
N ALA A 200 20.09 23.66 -0.86
CA ALA A 200 18.73 23.17 -1.03
C ALA A 200 18.47 22.11 0.06
N LEU A 201 17.31 22.15 0.69
CA LEU A 201 16.97 21.25 1.80
C LEU A 201 15.73 20.41 1.48
N ALA A 202 15.85 19.10 1.69
CA ALA A 202 14.68 18.21 1.72
C ALA A 202 13.86 18.46 2.98
N SER A 203 12.69 19.08 2.83
CA SER A 203 11.85 19.49 3.94
C SER A 203 10.35 19.28 3.63
N PRO A 204 9.73 18.22 4.18
CA PRO A 204 8.31 17.93 3.95
C PRO A 204 7.36 19.03 4.45
N ASN A 205 7.78 19.79 5.47
CA ASN A 205 6.99 20.82 6.13
C ASN A 205 7.47 22.26 5.82
N GLY A 206 8.46 22.42 4.91
CA GLY A 206 8.97 23.74 4.51
C GLY A 206 9.91 24.41 5.52
N GLN A 207 10.35 23.72 6.56
CA GLN A 207 11.35 24.25 7.49
C GLN A 207 12.69 24.48 6.76
N LEU A 208 13.37 25.58 7.11
CA LEU A 208 14.68 25.97 6.57
C LEU A 208 15.86 25.43 7.40
N THR A 209 15.58 24.65 8.43
CA THR A 209 16.58 24.06 9.34
C THR A 209 16.39 22.54 9.43
N SER A 210 17.48 21.83 9.75
CA SER A 210 17.50 20.39 9.98
C SER A 210 18.49 20.05 11.10
N SER A 211 18.73 18.76 11.38
CA SER A 211 19.77 18.30 12.32
C SER A 211 21.15 18.80 11.96
N VAL A 212 21.45 18.99 10.68
CA VAL A 212 22.72 19.55 10.20
C VAL A 212 22.97 20.95 10.76
N ASP A 213 21.94 21.77 10.87
CA ASP A 213 22.07 23.14 11.37
C ASP A 213 22.40 23.15 12.88
N SER A 214 21.88 22.19 13.63
CA SER A 214 22.23 21.98 15.03
C SER A 214 23.71 21.57 15.19
N GLN A 215 24.18 20.64 14.37
CA GLN A 215 25.57 20.19 14.37
C GLN A 215 26.54 21.32 13.96
N LEU A 216 26.16 22.13 12.98
CA LEU A 216 26.96 23.30 12.60
C LEU A 216 27.03 24.34 13.72
N ALA A 217 25.94 24.57 14.45
CA ALA A 217 25.90 25.50 15.57
C ALA A 217 26.82 25.08 16.72
N GLU A 218 26.98 23.78 16.99
CA GLU A 218 27.95 23.24 17.96
C GLU A 218 29.42 23.56 17.59
N LEU A 219 29.66 23.82 16.29
CA LEU A 219 30.98 24.21 15.76
C LEU A 219 31.11 25.73 15.54
N ASP A 220 30.19 26.54 16.07
CA ASP A 220 30.11 28.00 15.81
C ASP A 220 30.03 28.31 14.31
N LYS A 221 29.36 27.48 13.52
CA LYS A 221 29.17 27.64 12.09
C LYS A 221 27.70 27.67 11.70
N GLN A 222 27.43 28.25 10.53
CA GLN A 222 26.09 28.26 9.94
C GLN A 222 26.19 28.15 8.41
N ARG A 223 25.19 27.53 7.81
CA ARG A 223 25.00 27.51 6.35
C ARG A 223 23.84 28.38 5.94
N THR A 224 23.75 28.72 4.66
CA THR A 224 22.60 29.42 4.10
C THR A 224 21.71 28.41 3.38
N VAL A 225 20.47 28.22 3.83
CA VAL A 225 19.46 27.45 3.11
C VAL A 225 18.64 28.41 2.26
N SER A 226 18.71 28.28 0.93
CA SER A 226 18.04 29.18 -0.02
C SER A 226 16.72 28.64 -0.55
N VAL A 227 16.52 27.32 -0.50
CA VAL A 227 15.30 26.67 -1.03
C VAL A 227 15.02 25.37 -0.30
N THR A 228 13.75 25.08 -0.13
CA THR A 228 13.28 23.78 0.37
C THR A 228 12.37 23.12 -0.66
N SER A 229 12.39 21.79 -0.68
CA SER A 229 11.42 20.99 -1.43
C SER A 229 11.12 19.70 -0.65
N ARG A 230 9.90 19.19 -0.81
CA ARG A 230 9.53 17.88 -0.29
C ARG A 230 9.95 16.73 -1.23
N ASN A 231 10.28 17.05 -2.49
CA ASN A 231 10.54 16.08 -3.54
C ASN A 231 12.01 16.08 -3.93
N PHE A 232 12.66 14.93 -3.85
CA PHE A 232 14.07 14.78 -4.19
C PHE A 232 14.37 14.99 -5.68
N LEU A 233 13.45 14.61 -6.58
CA LEU A 233 13.59 14.93 -8.00
C LEU A 233 13.59 16.44 -8.26
N THR A 234 12.79 17.19 -7.54
CA THR A 234 12.80 18.66 -7.61
C THR A 234 14.14 19.22 -7.12
N LEU A 235 14.67 18.69 -6.00
CA LEU A 235 15.99 19.09 -5.49
C LEU A 235 17.09 18.81 -6.51
N ARG A 236 17.07 17.62 -7.14
CA ARG A 236 18.01 17.30 -8.23
C ARG A 236 17.96 18.32 -9.37
N HIS A 237 16.77 18.69 -9.82
CA HIS A 237 16.62 19.71 -10.86
C HIS A 237 17.06 21.11 -10.41
N LEU A 238 16.94 21.43 -9.13
CA LEU A 238 17.40 22.70 -8.58
C LEU A 238 18.92 22.78 -8.46
N ILE A 239 19.62 21.69 -8.11
CA ILE A 239 21.08 21.69 -7.98
C ILE A 239 21.79 21.66 -9.34
N ARG A 240 21.24 20.95 -10.31
CA ARG A 240 21.83 20.82 -11.65
C ARG A 240 21.95 22.20 -12.32
N GLY A 241 23.16 22.54 -12.76
CA GLY A 241 23.47 23.81 -13.41
C GLY A 241 23.41 25.02 -12.51
N ARG A 242 23.45 24.85 -11.17
CA ARG A 242 23.36 25.94 -10.19
C ARG A 242 24.36 25.76 -9.06
N LYS A 243 24.69 26.89 -8.44
CA LYS A 243 25.57 26.96 -7.27
C LYS A 243 24.80 26.60 -6.00
N LEU A 244 24.38 25.33 -5.91
CA LEU A 244 23.61 24.78 -4.79
C LEU A 244 24.17 23.42 -4.37
N LEU A 245 24.11 23.13 -3.06
CA LEU A 245 24.42 21.85 -2.45
C LEU A 245 23.21 21.32 -1.70
N CYS A 246 22.99 20.00 -1.71
CA CYS A 246 21.92 19.35 -0.95
C CYS A 246 22.46 18.13 -0.21
N VAL A 247 22.00 17.91 1.02
CA VAL A 247 22.25 16.65 1.75
C VAL A 247 21.09 15.70 1.45
N VAL A 248 21.40 14.50 0.97
CA VAL A 248 20.44 13.52 0.48
C VAL A 248 20.79 12.12 1.00
N PRO A 249 19.86 11.16 1.00
CA PRO A 249 20.16 9.75 1.28
C PRO A 249 21.21 9.18 0.32
N GLU A 250 22.15 8.38 0.83
CA GLU A 250 23.28 7.87 0.05
C GLU A 250 22.83 6.96 -1.09
N LEU A 251 21.93 5.99 -0.81
CA LEU A 251 21.46 5.06 -1.84
C LEU A 251 20.77 5.76 -3.00
N MET A 252 20.05 6.85 -2.72
CA MET A 252 19.43 7.64 -3.79
C MET A 252 20.48 8.33 -4.68
N ALA A 253 21.57 8.83 -4.08
CA ALA A 253 22.65 9.48 -4.83
C ALA A 253 23.38 8.49 -5.76
N LYS A 254 23.27 7.18 -5.52
CA LYS A 254 23.85 6.11 -6.35
C LYS A 254 23.00 5.73 -7.57
N LEU A 255 21.74 6.18 -7.65
CA LEU A 255 20.92 5.94 -8.83
C LEU A 255 21.50 6.68 -10.04
N ASP A 256 21.48 6.04 -11.22
CA ASP A 256 21.98 6.63 -12.48
C ASP A 256 21.42 8.02 -12.75
N LEU A 257 20.16 8.24 -12.35
CA LEU A 257 19.51 9.52 -12.46
C LEU A 257 20.28 10.64 -11.72
N PHE A 258 21.03 10.32 -10.65
CA PHE A 258 21.75 11.30 -9.83
C PHE A 258 23.25 11.35 -10.14
N THR A 259 23.84 10.28 -10.67
CA THR A 259 25.29 10.18 -10.90
C THR A 259 25.74 10.83 -12.21
N HIS A 260 24.86 10.97 -13.20
CA HIS A 260 25.26 11.37 -14.55
C HIS A 260 25.86 12.80 -14.63
N ASP A 261 25.27 13.78 -13.92
CA ASP A 261 25.67 15.19 -13.99
C ASP A 261 26.06 15.80 -12.63
N LEU A 262 25.98 15.01 -11.58
CA LEU A 262 26.18 15.47 -10.20
C LEU A 262 27.29 14.66 -9.54
N ALA A 263 27.98 15.26 -8.60
CA ALA A 263 28.92 14.60 -7.73
C ALA A 263 28.34 14.44 -6.33
N CYS A 264 28.75 13.38 -5.64
CA CYS A 264 28.40 13.18 -4.23
C CYS A 264 29.66 12.95 -3.39
N ASP A 265 29.58 13.35 -2.13
CA ASP A 265 30.64 13.13 -1.14
C ASP A 265 30.06 13.19 0.28
N LYS A 266 30.82 12.72 1.25
CA LYS A 266 30.44 12.85 2.66
C LYS A 266 30.36 14.32 3.07
N ALA A 267 29.37 14.66 3.89
CA ALA A 267 29.31 15.98 4.48
C ALA A 267 30.52 16.17 5.44
N PRO A 268 31.14 17.37 5.46
CA PRO A 268 32.23 17.66 6.41
C PRO A 268 31.73 17.95 7.84
N VAL A 269 30.49 17.63 8.12
CA VAL A 269 29.81 17.68 9.41
C VAL A 269 29.05 16.38 9.60
N GLU A 270 28.93 15.93 10.84
CA GLU A 270 28.18 14.72 11.15
C GLU A 270 26.69 14.90 10.82
N VAL A 271 26.16 14.00 10.01
CA VAL A 271 24.73 13.91 9.69
C VAL A 271 24.27 12.57 10.21
N PRO A 272 23.35 12.51 11.18
CA PRO A 272 22.91 11.25 11.75
C PRO A 272 22.29 10.32 10.69
N ASP A 273 22.65 9.05 10.77
CA ASP A 273 21.99 7.99 10.00
C ASP A 273 20.52 7.88 10.41
N PHE A 274 19.71 7.25 9.58
CA PHE A 274 18.29 7.05 9.87
C PHE A 274 17.80 5.69 9.42
N ASP A 275 16.89 5.13 10.22
CA ASP A 275 16.32 3.84 9.93
C ASP A 275 15.16 3.95 8.93
N ILE A 276 15.12 2.98 8.03
CA ILE A 276 14.00 2.71 7.16
C ILE A 276 13.28 1.48 7.67
N ASP A 277 12.04 1.68 8.04
CA ASP A 277 11.16 0.67 8.61
C ASP A 277 9.97 0.40 7.69
N MET A 278 9.43 -0.82 7.81
CA MET A 278 8.10 -1.16 7.34
C MET A 278 7.13 -1.08 8.52
N LEU A 279 6.00 -0.40 8.34
CA LEU A 279 4.96 -0.19 9.33
C LEU A 279 3.62 -0.73 8.84
N TRP A 280 2.89 -1.48 9.67
CA TRP A 280 1.54 -1.98 9.37
C TRP A 280 0.64 -1.94 10.61
N GLU A 281 -0.68 -2.02 10.41
CA GLU A 281 -1.62 -2.09 11.52
C GLU A 281 -1.53 -3.45 12.22
N LYS A 282 -1.53 -3.45 13.55
CA LYS A 282 -1.43 -4.66 14.39
C LYS A 282 -2.53 -5.69 14.08
N ARG A 283 -3.71 -5.26 13.66
CA ARG A 283 -4.82 -6.15 13.27
C ARG A 283 -4.47 -7.04 12.07
N ASP A 284 -3.57 -6.58 11.19
CA ASP A 284 -3.16 -7.29 9.98
C ASP A 284 -1.88 -8.13 10.18
N ASP A 285 -1.38 -8.19 11.42
CA ASP A 285 -0.10 -8.81 11.73
C ASP A 285 -0.04 -10.29 11.33
N GLN A 286 -1.11 -11.05 11.61
CA GLN A 286 -1.21 -12.48 11.31
C GLN A 286 -2.07 -12.77 10.06
N HIS A 287 -2.53 -11.75 9.34
CA HIS A 287 -3.32 -11.95 8.14
C HIS A 287 -2.45 -12.51 7.00
N VAL A 288 -2.84 -13.64 6.40
CA VAL A 288 -2.01 -14.41 5.45
C VAL A 288 -1.55 -13.57 4.26
N ARG A 289 -2.44 -12.78 3.65
CA ARG A 289 -2.09 -11.86 2.56
C ARG A 289 -1.06 -10.80 3.02
N SER A 290 -1.23 -10.26 4.22
CA SER A 290 -0.31 -9.25 4.77
C SER A 290 1.07 -9.83 5.05
N LEU A 291 1.14 -11.05 5.59
CA LEU A 291 2.40 -11.78 5.81
C LEU A 291 3.13 -12.03 4.49
N TRP A 292 2.42 -12.54 3.48
CA TRP A 292 2.98 -12.75 2.15
C TRP A 292 3.53 -11.44 1.55
N LEU A 293 2.71 -10.40 1.51
CA LEU A 293 3.08 -9.14 0.89
C LEU A 293 4.29 -8.49 1.57
N ARG A 294 4.31 -8.48 2.91
CA ARG A 294 5.45 -7.97 3.68
C ARG A 294 6.73 -8.78 3.42
N GLY A 295 6.61 -10.11 3.28
CA GLY A 295 7.73 -10.98 2.94
C GLY A 295 8.34 -10.63 1.58
N VAL A 296 7.51 -10.59 0.53
CA VAL A 296 7.94 -10.24 -0.84
C VAL A 296 8.58 -8.87 -0.89
N VAL A 297 7.97 -7.89 -0.24
CA VAL A 297 8.45 -6.50 -0.24
C VAL A 297 9.75 -6.34 0.55
N SER A 298 9.87 -6.99 1.72
CA SER A 298 11.12 -6.95 2.50
C SER A 298 12.28 -7.53 1.72
N GLU A 299 12.09 -8.67 1.06
CA GLU A 299 13.10 -9.32 0.23
C GLU A 299 13.50 -8.43 -0.95
N ALA A 300 12.54 -7.86 -1.66
CA ALA A 300 12.81 -6.97 -2.79
C ALA A 300 13.61 -5.73 -2.39
N ILE A 301 13.27 -5.10 -1.25
CA ILE A 301 14.00 -3.94 -0.72
C ILE A 301 15.43 -4.31 -0.32
N LEU A 302 15.61 -5.41 0.41
CA LEU A 302 16.96 -5.82 0.86
C LEU A 302 17.85 -6.18 -0.31
N ASN A 303 17.31 -6.81 -1.35
CA ASN A 303 18.04 -7.10 -2.58
C ASN A 303 18.43 -5.81 -3.31
N GLU A 304 17.53 -4.83 -3.42
CA GLU A 304 17.83 -3.55 -4.06
C GLU A 304 18.85 -2.73 -3.28
N VAL A 305 18.74 -2.71 -1.94
CA VAL A 305 19.74 -2.09 -1.06
C VAL A 305 21.11 -2.72 -1.25
N SER A 306 21.19 -4.05 -1.34
CA SER A 306 22.44 -4.78 -1.57
C SER A 306 23.04 -4.42 -2.92
N ARG A 307 22.24 -4.42 -3.98
CA ARG A 307 22.65 -4.04 -5.34
C ARG A 307 23.23 -2.62 -5.41
N LEU A 308 22.63 -1.68 -4.69
CA LEU A 308 23.08 -0.27 -4.68
C LEU A 308 24.30 -0.03 -3.79
N LYS A 309 24.61 -0.95 -2.86
CA LYS A 309 25.80 -0.87 -2.02
C LYS A 309 27.05 -1.46 -2.66
N GLU A 310 26.89 -2.33 -3.66
CA GLU A 310 27.95 -2.86 -4.51
C GLU A 310 28.49 -1.80 -5.51
#